data_801212a1b9e77f89d26d396fdf7e3565
#
_entry.id   801212a1b9e77f89d26d396fdf7e3565
#
_cell.length_a   1.000
_cell.length_b   1.000
_cell.length_c   1.000
_cell.angle_alpha   90.00
_cell.angle_beta   90.00
_cell.angle_gamma   90.00
#
_symmetry.space_group_name_H-M   'P 1'
#
loop_
_entity.id
_entity.type
_entity.pdbx_description
1 polymer ?
#
loop_
_entity_poly.entity_id
_entity_poly.type
_entity_poly.pdbx_seq_one_letter_code
_entity_poly.pdbx_strand_id
1 'polypeptide(L)'
;MTGKKGTAKWCKGIPELESLTLITQERICTKVAKQLLIAMMTVICVSVTVFIYLSFQYPELAAYMDGINNALLSTMIHKTSHHSLTGDFIAVFTPLVPLLFVLFGPPLLVFFTLKKPLSKREARKTLATWRLETDSGMKTNITFVEVQKAMIALEIGDIYYFILYPPQGLMESLFMQTMREKTGTFILEVSKGDEKKSSLFSCKSLTRGEVLSTMKEYRERHIIPLTDTWEVIGTYDKAEAERAQARKAALQQERKDTFIRLVGNLSGNDAKVMKEAHKFLRNPIAFFL
;
A
#
# COMPACT_ATOMS: atom_id res chain seq x y z
N MET A 1 -8.64 -9.78 -1.14
CA MET A 1 -7.60 -9.65 -0.10
C MET A 1 -6.28 -9.31 -0.78
N THR A 2 -5.89 -8.06 -0.78
CA THR A 2 -4.58 -7.61 -1.28
C THR A 2 -3.57 -7.86 -0.16
N GLY A 3 -2.83 -8.98 -0.24
CA GLY A 3 -1.76 -9.25 0.73
C GLY A 3 -0.70 -8.14 0.70
N LYS A 4 0.12 -8.02 1.73
CA LYS A 4 1.19 -7.00 1.91
C LYS A 4 2.00 -6.69 0.63
N LYS A 5 2.25 -7.70 -0.23
CA LYS A 5 2.91 -7.53 -1.55
C LYS A 5 2.08 -6.74 -2.57
N GLY A 6 0.75 -6.90 -2.56
CA GLY A 6 -0.16 -6.18 -3.46
C GLY A 6 -0.25 -4.71 -3.12
N THR A 7 -0.35 -4.37 -1.83
CA THR A 7 -0.39 -2.99 -1.34
C THR A 7 0.90 -2.24 -1.67
N ALA A 8 2.06 -2.84 -1.44
CA ALA A 8 3.36 -2.24 -1.79
C ALA A 8 3.49 -1.93 -3.28
N LYS A 9 3.02 -2.84 -4.16
CA LYS A 9 3.01 -2.62 -5.62
C LYS A 9 2.01 -1.52 -6.03
N TRP A 10 0.89 -1.40 -5.32
CA TRP A 10 -0.10 -0.35 -5.58
C TRP A 10 0.40 1.03 -5.22
N CYS A 11 1.08 1.16 -4.07
CA CYS A 11 1.56 2.44 -3.52
C CYS A 11 2.79 2.99 -4.25
N LYS A 12 3.56 2.13 -4.93
CA LYS A 12 4.79 2.51 -5.60
C LYS A 12 4.59 3.67 -6.57
N GLY A 13 5.36 4.75 -6.35
CA GLY A 13 5.30 5.98 -7.16
C GLY A 13 4.16 6.94 -6.81
N ILE A 14 3.60 6.82 -5.60
CA ILE A 14 2.66 7.78 -5.01
C ILE A 14 3.21 8.19 -3.64
N PRO A 15 4.06 9.25 -3.56
CA PRO A 15 4.76 9.63 -2.33
C PRO A 15 3.81 9.92 -1.17
N GLU A 16 2.62 10.47 -1.46
CA GLU A 16 1.61 10.74 -0.43
C GLU A 16 1.04 9.44 0.20
N LEU A 17 1.08 8.31 -0.50
CA LEU A 17 0.72 7.02 0.08
C LEU A 17 1.90 6.39 0.81
N GLU A 18 3.11 6.56 0.31
CA GLU A 18 4.33 5.99 0.90
C GLU A 18 4.61 6.57 2.30
N SER A 19 4.20 7.82 2.56
CA SER A 19 4.31 8.46 3.88
C SER A 19 3.31 7.96 4.92
N LEU A 20 2.33 7.15 4.53
CA LEU A 20 1.30 6.61 5.42
C LEU A 20 1.67 5.22 5.96
N THR A 21 1.13 4.87 7.12
CA THR A 21 1.30 3.52 7.69
C THR A 21 0.68 2.44 6.79
N LEU A 22 1.21 1.22 6.83
CA LEU A 22 0.75 0.10 5.99
C LEU A 22 -0.76 -0.16 6.12
N ILE A 23 -1.31 -0.04 7.32
CA ILE A 23 -2.74 -0.25 7.58
C ILE A 23 -3.57 0.82 6.86
N THR A 24 -3.12 2.07 6.89
CA THR A 24 -3.80 3.18 6.20
C THR A 24 -3.68 3.06 4.69
N GLN A 25 -2.50 2.67 4.19
CA GLN A 25 -2.28 2.37 2.78
C GLN A 25 -3.26 1.30 2.29
N GLU A 26 -3.40 0.20 3.01
CA GLU A 26 -4.32 -0.89 2.66
C GLU A 26 -5.79 -0.42 2.64
N ARG A 27 -6.21 0.37 3.62
CA ARG A 27 -7.55 0.96 3.67
C ARG A 27 -7.82 1.86 2.46
N ILE A 28 -6.89 2.76 2.13
CA ILE A 28 -7.02 3.66 0.97
C ILE A 28 -7.04 2.85 -0.32
N CYS A 29 -6.13 1.89 -0.49
CA CYS A 29 -6.10 1.01 -1.65
C CYS A 29 -7.40 0.25 -1.83
N THR A 30 -7.97 -0.30 -0.76
CA THR A 30 -9.26 -1.01 -0.79
C THR A 30 -10.42 -0.07 -1.15
N LYS A 31 -10.43 1.14 -0.61
CA LYS A 31 -11.46 2.14 -0.93
C LYS A 31 -11.38 2.56 -2.40
N VAL A 32 -10.20 2.87 -2.89
CA VAL A 32 -9.96 3.27 -4.29
C VAL A 32 -10.27 2.10 -5.23
N ALA A 33 -9.90 0.87 -4.88
CA ALA A 33 -10.24 -0.31 -5.66
C ALA A 33 -11.76 -0.49 -5.82
N LYS A 34 -12.53 -0.28 -4.76
CA LYS A 34 -14.01 -0.30 -4.83
C LYS A 34 -14.57 0.79 -5.76
N GLN A 35 -14.03 2.01 -5.66
CA GLN A 35 -14.46 3.13 -6.53
C GLN A 35 -14.12 2.85 -8.00
N LEU A 36 -12.93 2.32 -8.27
CA LEU A 36 -12.54 1.92 -9.62
C LEU A 36 -13.40 0.79 -10.16
N LEU A 37 -13.72 -0.21 -9.33
CA LEU A 37 -14.61 -1.30 -9.73
C LEU A 37 -15.99 -0.76 -10.15
N ILE A 38 -16.58 0.13 -9.35
CA ILE A 38 -17.88 0.75 -9.67
C ILE A 38 -17.77 1.53 -10.99
N ALA A 39 -16.72 2.36 -11.15
CA ALA A 39 -16.52 3.12 -12.37
C ALA A 39 -16.37 2.21 -13.60
N MET A 40 -15.58 1.13 -13.48
CA MET A 40 -15.41 0.14 -14.55
C MET A 40 -16.73 -0.54 -14.92
N MET A 41 -17.50 -0.97 -13.92
CA MET A 41 -18.82 -1.59 -14.14
C MET A 41 -19.78 -0.63 -14.84
N THR A 42 -19.81 0.64 -14.42
CA THR A 42 -20.63 1.68 -15.07
C THR A 42 -20.22 1.85 -16.53
N VAL A 43 -18.91 1.91 -16.83
CA VAL A 43 -18.43 2.04 -18.20
C VAL A 43 -18.79 0.80 -19.03
N ILE A 44 -18.68 -0.40 -18.48
CA ILE A 44 -19.11 -1.64 -19.14
C ILE A 44 -20.60 -1.58 -19.49
N CYS A 45 -21.44 -1.22 -18.51
CA CYS A 45 -22.90 -1.11 -18.74
C CYS A 45 -23.21 -0.10 -19.84
N VAL A 46 -22.57 1.08 -19.83
CA VAL A 46 -22.73 2.09 -20.87
C VAL A 46 -22.26 1.56 -22.24
N SER A 47 -21.09 0.92 -22.29
CA SER A 47 -20.54 0.36 -23.54
C SER A 47 -21.49 -0.71 -24.12
N VAL A 48 -22.03 -1.59 -23.28
CA VAL A 48 -23.00 -2.62 -23.70
C VAL A 48 -24.30 -1.96 -24.21
N THR A 49 -24.83 -0.97 -23.50
CA THR A 49 -26.04 -0.26 -23.92
C THR A 49 -25.87 0.44 -25.25
N VAL A 50 -24.74 1.15 -25.41
CA VAL A 50 -24.39 1.82 -26.68
C VAL A 50 -24.22 0.79 -27.80
N PHE A 51 -23.57 -0.32 -27.52
CA PHE A 51 -23.37 -1.39 -28.50
C PHE A 51 -24.69 -1.99 -28.96
N ILE A 52 -25.61 -2.30 -28.03
CA ILE A 52 -26.95 -2.80 -28.34
C ILE A 52 -27.71 -1.77 -29.18
N TYR A 53 -27.71 -0.50 -28.79
CA TYR A 53 -28.37 0.57 -29.55
C TYR A 53 -27.85 0.66 -30.98
N LEU A 54 -26.52 0.64 -31.17
CA LEU A 54 -25.89 0.67 -32.48
C LEU A 54 -26.24 -0.57 -33.31
N SER A 55 -26.38 -1.75 -32.72
CA SER A 55 -26.77 -2.96 -33.43
C SER A 55 -28.18 -2.87 -34.02
N PHE A 56 -29.08 -2.10 -33.38
CA PHE A 56 -30.39 -1.83 -33.95
C PHE A 56 -30.39 -0.81 -35.11
N GLN A 57 -29.42 0.12 -35.08
CA GLN A 57 -29.32 1.17 -36.13
C GLN A 57 -28.54 0.72 -37.38
N TYR A 58 -27.57 -0.19 -37.20
CA TYR A 58 -26.66 -0.63 -38.23
C TYR A 58 -26.79 -2.13 -38.46
N PRO A 59 -27.47 -2.55 -39.59
CA PRO A 59 -27.66 -3.97 -39.90
C PRO A 59 -26.36 -4.74 -40.12
N GLU A 60 -25.28 -4.06 -40.51
CA GLU A 60 -23.94 -4.65 -40.69
C GLU A 60 -23.37 -5.14 -39.32
N LEU A 61 -23.64 -4.40 -38.26
CA LEU A 61 -23.22 -4.78 -36.89
C LEU A 61 -24.06 -5.97 -36.36
N ALA A 62 -25.34 -6.01 -36.69
CA ALA A 62 -26.21 -7.15 -36.41
C ALA A 62 -25.72 -8.41 -37.15
N ALA A 63 -25.40 -8.30 -38.44
CA ALA A 63 -24.85 -9.41 -39.22
C ALA A 63 -23.50 -9.91 -38.70
N TYR A 64 -22.65 -9.01 -38.18
CA TYR A 64 -21.41 -9.37 -37.50
C TYR A 64 -21.67 -10.20 -36.20
N MET A 65 -22.67 -9.84 -35.41
CA MET A 65 -23.06 -10.59 -34.21
C MET A 65 -23.63 -11.97 -34.55
N ASP A 66 -24.44 -12.06 -35.63
CA ASP A 66 -24.93 -13.35 -36.11
C ASP A 66 -23.79 -14.25 -36.60
N GLY A 67 -22.77 -13.67 -37.27
CA GLY A 67 -21.56 -14.35 -37.64
C GLY A 67 -20.79 -14.95 -36.46
N ILE A 68 -20.64 -14.18 -35.35
CA ILE A 68 -20.02 -14.66 -34.11
C ILE A 68 -20.85 -15.78 -33.52
N ASN A 69 -22.17 -15.60 -33.42
CA ASN A 69 -23.07 -16.61 -32.82
C ASN A 69 -23.01 -17.93 -33.63
N ASN A 70 -23.04 -17.86 -34.94
CA ASN A 70 -22.90 -19.02 -35.83
C ASN A 70 -21.54 -19.71 -35.70
N ALA A 71 -20.44 -18.95 -35.55
CA ALA A 71 -19.11 -19.49 -35.31
C ALA A 71 -19.03 -20.23 -33.94
N LEU A 72 -19.65 -19.67 -32.89
CA LEU A 72 -19.73 -20.31 -31.57
C LEU A 72 -20.57 -21.58 -31.61
N LEU A 73 -21.72 -21.54 -32.26
CA LEU A 73 -22.62 -22.72 -32.39
C LEU A 73 -21.96 -23.81 -33.20
N SER A 74 -21.29 -23.50 -34.31
CA SER A 74 -20.59 -24.49 -35.17
C SER A 74 -19.49 -25.21 -34.38
N THR A 75 -18.75 -24.47 -33.52
CA THR A 75 -17.69 -25.08 -32.66
C THR A 75 -18.26 -25.96 -31.55
N MET A 76 -19.43 -25.62 -31.02
CA MET A 76 -20.11 -26.46 -30.03
C MET A 76 -20.65 -27.76 -30.62
N ILE A 77 -21.15 -27.71 -31.86
CA ILE A 77 -21.74 -28.85 -32.56
C ILE A 77 -20.66 -29.79 -33.12
N HIS A 78 -19.53 -29.27 -33.59
CA HIS A 78 -18.45 -30.05 -34.23
C HIS A 78 -17.48 -30.72 -33.22
N LYS A 79 -17.81 -30.78 -31.94
CA LYS A 79 -16.99 -31.39 -30.89
C LYS A 79 -16.74 -32.89 -31.06
N THR A 80 -17.22 -33.50 -32.15
CA THR A 80 -17.14 -34.95 -32.41
C THR A 80 -16.12 -35.36 -33.50
N SER A 81 -15.43 -34.44 -34.16
CA SER A 81 -14.41 -34.78 -35.13
C SER A 81 -13.02 -34.30 -34.72
N HIS A 82 -12.01 -35.12 -34.91
CA HIS A 82 -10.59 -34.98 -34.56
C HIS A 82 -9.88 -33.78 -35.22
N HIS A 83 -10.38 -32.56 -35.09
CA HIS A 83 -9.68 -31.34 -35.54
C HIS A 83 -8.83 -30.75 -34.38
N SER A 84 -7.69 -30.17 -34.72
CA SER A 84 -6.75 -29.64 -33.75
C SER A 84 -7.42 -28.53 -32.93
N LEU A 85 -7.48 -28.72 -31.61
CA LEU A 85 -8.01 -27.76 -30.63
C LEU A 85 -7.51 -26.31 -30.84
N THR A 86 -6.33 -26.12 -31.41
CA THR A 86 -5.73 -24.82 -31.73
C THR A 86 -6.38 -24.09 -32.89
N GLY A 87 -6.78 -24.82 -33.95
CA GLY A 87 -7.43 -24.22 -35.12
C GLY A 87 -8.83 -23.71 -34.83
N ASP A 88 -9.61 -24.52 -34.10
CA ASP A 88 -10.99 -24.17 -33.70
C ASP A 88 -11.00 -23.01 -32.71
N PHE A 89 -10.00 -22.96 -31.78
CA PHE A 89 -9.85 -21.86 -30.86
C PHE A 89 -9.57 -20.53 -31.57
N ILE A 90 -8.65 -20.52 -32.55
CA ILE A 90 -8.32 -19.31 -33.31
C ILE A 90 -9.53 -18.85 -34.14
N ALA A 91 -10.28 -19.75 -34.77
CA ALA A 91 -11.43 -19.40 -35.60
C ALA A 91 -12.55 -18.73 -34.81
N VAL A 92 -12.75 -19.13 -33.49
CA VAL A 92 -13.76 -18.53 -32.63
C VAL A 92 -13.25 -17.23 -31.99
N PHE A 93 -11.98 -17.19 -31.57
CA PHE A 93 -11.45 -16.02 -30.85
C PHE A 93 -11.15 -14.84 -31.76
N THR A 94 -10.74 -15.05 -33.00
CA THR A 94 -10.41 -13.97 -33.97
C THR A 94 -11.57 -12.99 -34.12
N PRO A 95 -12.80 -13.39 -34.45
CA PRO A 95 -13.93 -12.47 -34.57
C PRO A 95 -14.37 -11.86 -33.22
N LEU A 96 -14.06 -12.49 -32.07
CA LEU A 96 -14.39 -11.93 -30.74
C LEU A 96 -13.42 -10.81 -30.30
N VAL A 97 -12.19 -10.76 -30.81
CA VAL A 97 -11.18 -9.78 -30.40
C VAL A 97 -11.66 -8.33 -30.52
N PRO A 98 -12.25 -7.85 -31.63
CA PRO A 98 -12.75 -6.48 -31.72
C PRO A 98 -13.83 -6.19 -30.70
N LEU A 99 -14.76 -7.13 -30.49
CA LEU A 99 -15.83 -7.01 -29.48
C LEU A 99 -15.26 -6.90 -28.06
N LEU A 100 -14.30 -7.75 -27.70
CA LEU A 100 -13.62 -7.71 -26.41
C LEU A 100 -12.87 -6.39 -26.22
N PHE A 101 -12.24 -5.87 -27.30
CA PHE A 101 -11.54 -4.59 -27.22
C PHE A 101 -12.50 -3.41 -26.98
N VAL A 102 -13.66 -3.41 -27.62
CA VAL A 102 -14.70 -2.39 -27.42
C VAL A 102 -15.31 -2.48 -26.02
N LEU A 103 -15.54 -3.69 -25.50
CA LEU A 103 -16.13 -3.88 -24.18
C LEU A 103 -15.15 -3.66 -23.04
N PHE A 104 -13.92 -4.13 -23.15
CA PHE A 104 -12.93 -4.10 -22.06
C PHE A 104 -11.89 -2.99 -22.18
N GLY A 105 -11.66 -2.45 -23.38
CA GLY A 105 -10.71 -1.35 -23.60
C GLY A 105 -11.03 -0.11 -22.77
N PRO A 106 -12.25 0.46 -22.85
CA PRO A 106 -12.62 1.64 -22.06
C PRO A 106 -12.53 1.43 -20.55
N PRO A 107 -13.00 0.31 -19.94
CA PRO A 107 -12.80 0.03 -18.53
C PRO A 107 -11.33 -0.04 -18.11
N LEU A 108 -10.47 -0.64 -18.92
CA LEU A 108 -9.03 -0.70 -18.66
C LEU A 108 -8.40 0.70 -18.69
N LEU A 109 -8.77 1.53 -19.67
CA LEU A 109 -8.33 2.93 -19.73
C LEU A 109 -8.75 3.68 -18.46
N VAL A 110 -9.99 3.53 -18.00
CA VAL A 110 -10.48 4.12 -16.76
C VAL A 110 -9.64 3.65 -15.58
N PHE A 111 -9.33 2.37 -15.48
CA PHE A 111 -8.48 1.84 -14.42
C PHE A 111 -7.10 2.49 -14.41
N PHE A 112 -6.41 2.53 -15.54
CA PHE A 112 -5.05 3.07 -15.62
C PHE A 112 -4.99 4.58 -15.43
N THR A 113 -5.99 5.32 -15.92
CA THR A 113 -6.02 6.79 -15.82
C THR A 113 -6.47 7.28 -14.46
N LEU A 114 -7.46 6.65 -13.83
CA LEU A 114 -8.04 7.11 -12.57
C LEU A 114 -7.37 6.56 -11.32
N LYS A 115 -6.63 5.44 -11.41
CA LYS A 115 -5.98 4.83 -10.26
C LYS A 115 -5.08 5.80 -9.49
N LYS A 116 -4.14 6.46 -10.15
CA LYS A 116 -3.18 7.38 -9.51
C LYS A 116 -3.87 8.62 -8.92
N PRO A 117 -4.70 9.39 -9.67
CA PRO A 117 -5.32 10.59 -9.13
C PRO A 117 -6.29 10.31 -7.99
N LEU A 118 -7.06 9.22 -8.02
CA LEU A 118 -7.94 8.84 -6.92
C LEU A 118 -7.13 8.46 -5.67
N SER A 119 -6.10 7.65 -5.82
CA SER A 119 -5.22 7.26 -4.72
C SER A 119 -4.55 8.49 -4.08
N LYS A 120 -4.04 9.42 -4.88
CA LYS A 120 -3.44 10.67 -4.44
C LYS A 120 -4.46 11.57 -3.73
N ARG A 121 -5.67 11.69 -4.26
CA ARG A 121 -6.76 12.46 -3.64
C ARG A 121 -7.15 11.93 -2.26
N GLU A 122 -7.32 10.61 -2.14
CA GLU A 122 -7.67 9.99 -0.86
C GLU A 122 -6.51 10.05 0.16
N ALA A 123 -5.27 9.90 -0.30
CA ALA A 123 -4.10 10.08 0.56
C ALA A 123 -4.03 11.52 1.10
N ARG A 124 -4.16 12.53 0.24
CA ARG A 124 -4.16 13.95 0.65
C ARG A 124 -5.28 14.28 1.62
N LYS A 125 -6.50 13.75 1.41
CA LYS A 125 -7.60 13.91 2.37
C LYS A 125 -7.26 13.34 3.74
N THR A 126 -6.61 12.18 3.75
CA THR A 126 -6.18 11.53 5.00
C THR A 126 -5.09 12.34 5.71
N LEU A 127 -4.11 12.84 4.95
CA LEU A 127 -3.03 13.68 5.49
C LEU A 127 -3.50 15.05 5.98
N ALA A 128 -4.59 15.58 5.43
CA ALA A 128 -5.17 16.87 5.82
C ALA A 128 -6.00 16.81 7.12
N THR A 129 -6.09 15.66 7.79
CA THR A 129 -6.90 15.49 9.00
C THR A 129 -6.09 14.92 10.15
N TRP A 130 -6.52 15.20 11.39
CA TRP A 130 -5.99 14.53 12.58
C TRP A 130 -6.25 13.03 12.52
N ARG A 131 -5.25 12.23 12.88
CA ARG A 131 -5.30 10.77 12.84
C ARG A 131 -4.87 10.20 14.19
N LEU A 132 -5.55 9.14 14.61
CA LEU A 132 -5.22 8.39 15.81
C LEU A 132 -4.94 6.94 15.41
N GLU A 133 -3.75 6.47 15.69
CA GLU A 133 -3.33 5.08 15.47
C GLU A 133 -3.24 4.35 16.81
N THR A 134 -3.73 3.13 16.83
CA THR A 134 -3.61 2.16 17.94
C THR A 134 -3.17 0.83 17.35
N ASP A 135 -2.83 -0.13 18.18
CA ASP A 135 -2.58 -1.53 17.77
C ASP A 135 -3.77 -2.17 17.03
N SER A 136 -5.00 -1.72 17.30
CA SER A 136 -6.22 -2.19 16.61
C SER A 136 -6.49 -1.48 15.26
N GLY A 137 -5.78 -0.40 14.93
CA GLY A 137 -5.89 0.31 13.66
C GLY A 137 -5.84 1.83 13.76
N MET A 138 -6.13 2.49 12.64
CA MET A 138 -6.09 3.95 12.52
C MET A 138 -7.47 4.55 12.28
N LYS A 139 -7.79 5.63 13.01
CA LYS A 139 -8.96 6.48 12.80
C LYS A 139 -8.52 7.83 12.22
N THR A 140 -9.36 8.42 11.38
CA THR A 140 -9.13 9.74 10.75
C THR A 140 -10.24 10.69 11.14
N ASN A 141 -9.96 11.98 11.07
CA ASN A 141 -10.90 13.05 11.45
C ASN A 141 -11.39 12.90 12.89
N ILE A 142 -10.46 12.66 13.80
CA ILE A 142 -10.73 12.39 15.21
C ILE A 142 -11.07 13.67 15.98
N THR A 143 -11.91 13.52 17.00
CA THR A 143 -12.17 14.53 18.03
C THR A 143 -11.32 14.27 19.26
N PHE A 144 -11.27 15.22 20.20
CA PHE A 144 -10.55 15.01 21.46
C PHE A 144 -11.22 13.91 22.33
N VAL A 145 -12.53 13.71 22.19
CA VAL A 145 -13.25 12.61 22.86
C VAL A 145 -12.69 11.22 22.46
N GLU A 146 -12.24 11.07 21.23
CA GLU A 146 -11.64 9.80 20.79
C GLU A 146 -10.25 9.60 21.37
N VAL A 147 -9.48 10.68 21.59
CA VAL A 147 -8.21 10.63 22.35
C VAL A 147 -8.46 10.22 23.79
N GLN A 148 -9.49 10.78 24.43
CA GLN A 148 -9.89 10.39 25.80
C GLN A 148 -10.29 8.90 25.89
N LYS A 149 -11.05 8.40 24.89
CA LYS A 149 -11.41 6.97 24.81
C LYS A 149 -10.18 6.07 24.63
N ALA A 150 -9.24 6.49 23.79
CA ALA A 150 -7.99 5.76 23.62
C ALA A 150 -7.15 5.74 24.90
N MET A 151 -7.14 6.86 25.66
CA MET A 151 -6.46 6.94 26.94
C MET A 151 -7.07 5.99 27.98
N ILE A 152 -8.40 5.87 28.03
CA ILE A 152 -9.09 4.90 28.89
C ILE A 152 -8.72 3.46 28.48
N ALA A 153 -8.76 3.15 27.18
CA ALA A 153 -8.40 1.84 26.66
C ALA A 153 -6.93 1.47 26.99
N LEU A 154 -6.01 2.45 26.93
CA LEU A 154 -4.61 2.28 27.34
C LEU A 154 -4.48 2.01 28.84
N GLU A 155 -5.25 2.71 29.67
CA GLU A 155 -5.24 2.55 31.13
C GLU A 155 -5.74 1.18 31.60
N ILE A 156 -6.78 0.64 30.95
CA ILE A 156 -7.31 -0.70 31.26
C ILE A 156 -6.54 -1.84 30.59
N GLY A 157 -5.63 -1.52 29.66
CA GLY A 157 -4.77 -2.48 28.97
C GLY A 157 -5.38 -3.10 27.72
N ASP A 158 -6.47 -2.54 27.18
CA ASP A 158 -7.08 -2.98 25.90
C ASP A 158 -6.20 -2.62 24.70
N ILE A 159 -5.36 -1.60 24.82
CA ILE A 159 -4.35 -1.21 23.86
C ILE A 159 -3.01 -0.99 24.54
N TYR A 160 -1.91 -1.16 23.81
CA TYR A 160 -0.55 -0.99 24.33
C TYR A 160 -0.01 0.42 24.17
N TYR A 161 -0.46 1.10 23.10
CA TYR A 161 -0.07 2.47 22.77
C TYR A 161 -1.12 3.12 21.90
N PHE A 162 -1.06 4.44 21.80
CA PHE A 162 -1.68 5.16 20.69
C PHE A 162 -0.82 6.34 20.24
N ILE A 163 -0.96 6.69 18.96
CA ILE A 163 -0.20 7.73 18.28
C ILE A 163 -1.16 8.73 17.68
N LEU A 164 -0.93 10.00 17.95
CA LEU A 164 -1.68 11.12 17.42
C LEU A 164 -0.86 11.82 16.36
N TYR A 165 -1.33 11.80 15.11
CA TYR A 165 -0.69 12.48 13.98
C TYR A 165 -1.42 13.79 13.68
N PRO A 166 -0.72 14.92 13.60
CA PRO A 166 -1.30 16.17 13.12
C PRO A 166 -1.57 16.13 11.62
N PRO A 167 -2.42 17.03 11.08
CA PRO A 167 -2.47 17.32 9.67
C PRO A 167 -1.08 17.71 9.15
N GLN A 168 -0.73 17.23 7.98
CA GLN A 168 0.58 17.47 7.37
C GLN A 168 0.81 18.99 7.16
N GLY A 169 1.95 19.51 7.63
CA GLY A 169 2.30 20.91 7.52
C GLY A 169 1.61 21.86 8.51
N LEU A 170 0.79 21.33 9.44
CA LEU A 170 0.12 22.16 10.45
C LEU A 170 1.08 22.63 11.55
N MET A 171 2.06 21.79 11.90
CA MET A 171 3.04 22.06 12.95
C MET A 171 4.36 21.34 12.67
N GLU A 172 5.44 21.80 13.31
CA GLU A 172 6.76 21.16 13.23
C GLU A 172 6.86 19.91 14.14
N SER A 173 5.89 19.02 13.97
CA SER A 173 5.84 17.74 14.66
C SER A 173 5.20 16.68 13.74
N LEU A 174 5.79 15.50 13.71
CA LEU A 174 5.26 14.39 12.91
C LEU A 174 4.18 13.62 13.68
N PHE A 175 4.36 13.46 14.98
CA PHE A 175 3.41 12.74 15.83
C PHE A 175 3.67 13.01 17.31
N MET A 176 2.67 12.66 18.13
CA MET A 176 2.78 12.51 19.56
C MET A 176 2.24 11.13 19.93
N GLN A 177 2.99 10.35 20.73
CA GLN A 177 2.56 9.01 21.13
C GLN A 177 2.61 8.84 22.65
N THR A 178 1.79 7.93 23.14
CA THR A 178 1.82 7.54 24.56
C THR A 178 1.69 6.04 24.72
N MET A 179 2.35 5.53 25.74
CA MET A 179 2.30 4.14 26.18
C MET A 179 2.26 4.07 27.71
N ARG A 180 1.74 2.97 28.23
CA ARG A 180 1.69 2.73 29.66
C ARG A 180 2.97 2.08 30.16
N GLU A 181 3.51 2.59 31.26
CA GLU A 181 4.60 1.95 31.99
C GLU A 181 4.10 0.82 32.90
N LYS A 182 5.01 -0.06 33.30
CA LYS A 182 4.71 -1.14 34.26
C LYS A 182 4.30 -0.62 35.63
N THR A 183 4.73 0.58 35.98
CA THR A 183 4.42 1.29 37.23
C THR A 183 3.00 1.85 37.31
N GLY A 184 2.26 1.82 36.16
CA GLY A 184 0.93 2.41 36.06
C GLY A 184 0.92 3.87 35.59
N THR A 185 2.10 4.49 35.46
CA THR A 185 2.30 5.81 34.85
C THR A 185 2.38 5.71 33.34
N PHE A 186 2.57 6.84 32.66
CA PHE A 186 2.60 6.90 31.21
C PHE A 186 3.91 7.54 30.72
N ILE A 187 4.34 7.08 29.55
CA ILE A 187 5.38 7.71 28.76
C ILE A 187 4.69 8.53 27.68
N LEU A 188 5.12 9.76 27.50
CA LEU A 188 4.68 10.63 26.40
C LEU A 188 5.88 10.95 25.54
N GLU A 189 5.77 10.70 24.26
CA GLU A 189 6.82 10.97 23.28
C GLU A 189 6.31 11.90 22.21
N VAL A 190 7.15 12.84 21.77
CA VAL A 190 6.82 13.78 20.69
C VAL A 190 7.96 13.83 19.70
N SER A 191 7.62 13.73 18.43
CA SER A 191 8.54 14.00 17.34
C SER A 191 8.52 15.48 17.01
N LYS A 192 9.67 16.17 17.16
CA LYS A 192 9.85 17.58 16.81
C LYS A 192 10.71 17.69 15.57
N GLY A 193 10.23 18.43 14.58
CA GLY A 193 10.87 18.57 13.27
C GLY A 193 9.95 18.18 12.12
N ASP A 194 10.52 17.99 10.94
CA ASP A 194 9.81 17.66 9.72
C ASP A 194 10.15 16.24 9.22
N GLU A 195 9.60 15.86 8.07
CA GLU A 195 9.85 14.56 7.43
C GLU A 195 11.31 14.35 7.00
N LYS A 196 12.10 15.43 6.91
CA LYS A 196 13.50 15.37 6.51
C LYS A 196 14.42 15.19 7.71
N LYS A 197 14.13 15.93 8.79
CA LYS A 197 14.91 15.89 10.01
C LYS A 197 14.01 16.08 11.22
N SER A 198 13.99 15.09 12.11
CA SER A 198 13.21 15.14 13.33
C SER A 198 13.99 14.54 14.50
N SER A 199 13.66 15.01 15.70
CA SER A 199 14.15 14.45 16.96
C SER A 199 12.98 13.94 17.78
N LEU A 200 13.14 12.79 18.40
CA LEU A 200 12.16 12.15 19.26
C LEU A 200 12.52 12.44 20.73
N PHE A 201 11.60 13.09 21.42
CA PHE A 201 11.71 13.45 22.82
C PHE A 201 10.77 12.58 23.65
N SER A 202 11.20 12.18 24.84
CA SER A 202 10.42 11.32 25.75
C SER A 202 10.35 11.95 27.13
N CYS A 203 9.15 11.91 27.72
CA CYS A 203 8.90 12.23 29.12
C CYS A 203 8.23 11.03 29.79
N LYS A 204 8.77 10.58 30.92
CA LYS A 204 8.34 9.39 31.66
C LYS A 204 7.60 9.74 32.94
N SER A 205 6.92 8.76 33.51
CA SER A 205 6.27 8.85 34.81
C SER A 205 5.16 9.90 34.89
N LEU A 206 4.50 10.18 33.76
CA LEU A 206 3.37 11.11 33.70
C LEU A 206 2.08 10.47 34.23
N THR A 207 1.25 11.27 34.86
CA THR A 207 -0.12 10.92 35.22
C THR A 207 -1.04 11.00 33.98
N ARG A 208 -2.18 10.32 34.03
CA ARG A 208 -3.23 10.42 32.99
C ARG A 208 -3.63 11.86 32.69
N GLY A 209 -3.78 12.68 33.76
CA GLY A 209 -4.20 14.08 33.63
C GLY A 209 -3.18 14.91 32.86
N GLU A 210 -1.90 14.75 33.15
CA GLU A 210 -0.81 15.45 32.44
C GLU A 210 -0.74 15.06 30.97
N VAL A 211 -0.82 13.75 30.66
CA VAL A 211 -0.84 13.27 29.26
C VAL A 211 -2.03 13.86 28.50
N LEU A 212 -3.25 13.79 29.08
CA LEU A 212 -4.45 14.32 28.41
C LEU A 212 -4.39 15.85 28.24
N SER A 213 -3.88 16.58 29.23
CA SER A 213 -3.70 18.03 29.13
C SER A 213 -2.74 18.41 28.00
N THR A 214 -1.58 17.73 27.94
CA THR A 214 -0.58 17.96 26.90
C THR A 214 -1.12 17.61 25.51
N MET A 215 -1.81 16.47 25.38
CA MET A 215 -2.41 16.06 24.10
C MET A 215 -3.56 16.98 23.67
N LYS A 216 -4.29 17.56 24.62
CA LYS A 216 -5.32 18.56 24.32
C LYS A 216 -4.70 19.83 23.74
N GLU A 217 -3.67 20.37 24.36
CA GLU A 217 -2.94 21.54 23.87
C GLU A 217 -2.33 21.28 22.50
N TYR A 218 -1.71 20.12 22.33
CA TYR A 218 -1.13 19.70 21.05
C TYR A 218 -2.19 19.66 19.93
N ARG A 219 -3.37 19.08 20.22
CA ARG A 219 -4.42 18.92 19.22
C ARG A 219 -5.25 20.18 18.97
N GLU A 220 -5.66 20.90 20.04
CA GLU A 220 -6.60 22.01 19.95
C GLU A 220 -5.91 23.34 19.74
N ARG A 221 -4.75 23.53 20.37
CA ARG A 221 -3.99 24.78 20.30
C ARG A 221 -2.80 24.71 19.35
N HIS A 222 -2.49 23.51 18.83
CA HIS A 222 -1.33 23.23 17.98
C HIS A 222 0.01 23.58 18.65
N ILE A 223 0.07 23.42 19.97
CA ILE A 223 1.27 23.68 20.77
C ILE A 223 2.07 22.40 20.94
N ILE A 224 3.31 22.41 20.48
CA ILE A 224 4.26 21.37 20.79
C ILE A 224 4.76 21.59 22.21
N PRO A 225 4.76 20.58 23.12
CA PRO A 225 5.22 20.76 24.48
C PRO A 225 6.67 21.24 24.53
N LEU A 226 7.02 21.98 25.57
CA LEU A 226 8.40 22.35 25.85
C LEU A 226 9.20 21.09 26.19
N THR A 227 10.19 20.79 25.37
CA THR A 227 10.98 19.53 25.46
C THR A 227 12.33 19.73 26.12
N ASP A 228 12.58 20.91 26.73
CA ASP A 228 13.91 21.25 27.27
C ASP A 228 14.33 20.32 28.43
N THR A 229 13.36 19.75 29.13
CA THR A 229 13.58 18.79 30.22
C THR A 229 13.35 17.33 29.81
N TRP A 230 13.00 17.09 28.55
CA TRP A 230 12.71 15.75 28.05
C TRP A 230 13.96 15.05 27.55
N GLU A 231 13.99 13.75 27.68
CA GLU A 231 15.09 12.91 27.17
C GLU A 231 14.99 12.81 25.64
N VAL A 232 16.09 13.05 24.94
CA VAL A 232 16.21 12.81 23.48
C VAL A 232 16.51 11.32 23.29
N ILE A 233 15.54 10.56 22.81
CA ILE A 233 15.68 9.11 22.61
C ILE A 233 16.06 8.72 21.18
N GLY A 234 15.97 9.65 20.23
CA GLY A 234 16.34 9.38 18.85
C GLY A 234 16.34 10.61 17.98
N THR A 235 17.13 10.54 16.92
CA THR A 235 17.13 11.52 15.83
C THR A 235 16.95 10.80 14.51
N TYR A 236 16.15 11.38 13.62
CA TYR A 236 15.96 10.88 12.26
C TYR A 236 16.44 11.95 11.29
N ASP A 237 17.34 11.55 10.39
CA ASP A 237 17.74 12.34 9.23
C ASP A 237 17.52 11.50 7.98
N LYS A 238 16.61 11.96 7.12
CA LYS A 238 16.23 11.24 5.89
C LYS A 238 17.43 11.04 4.96
N ALA A 239 18.27 12.04 4.83
CA ALA A 239 19.45 11.95 3.96
C ALA A 239 20.45 10.92 4.48
N GLU A 240 20.60 10.79 5.79
CA GLU A 240 21.46 9.78 6.41
C GLU A 240 20.86 8.38 6.25
N ALA A 241 19.54 8.24 6.44
CA ALA A 241 18.82 6.98 6.24
C ALA A 241 18.92 6.50 4.79
N GLU A 242 18.75 7.39 3.81
CA GLU A 242 18.92 7.08 2.38
C GLU A 242 20.37 6.68 2.05
N ARG A 243 21.37 7.37 2.61
CA ARG A 243 22.78 6.99 2.46
C ARG A 243 23.07 5.61 3.08
N ALA A 244 22.50 5.32 4.24
CA ALA A 244 22.64 4.02 4.90
C ALA A 244 21.98 2.89 4.09
N GLN A 245 20.83 3.14 3.50
CA GLN A 245 20.16 2.19 2.59
C GLN A 245 20.97 1.98 1.31
N ALA A 246 21.49 3.05 0.70
CA ALA A 246 22.33 2.96 -0.49
C ALA A 246 23.61 2.15 -0.21
N ARG A 247 24.28 2.37 0.95
CA ARG A 247 25.45 1.57 1.38
C ARG A 247 25.08 0.09 1.55
N LYS A 248 23.94 -0.22 2.20
CA LYS A 248 23.47 -1.61 2.35
C LYS A 248 23.19 -2.26 1.00
N ALA A 249 22.55 -1.54 0.07
CA ALA A 249 22.27 -2.03 -1.28
C ALA A 249 23.58 -2.28 -2.07
N ALA A 250 24.55 -1.37 -1.99
CA ALA A 250 25.85 -1.52 -2.63
C ALA A 250 26.62 -2.75 -2.08
N LEU A 251 26.64 -2.93 -0.77
CA LEU A 251 27.24 -4.12 -0.13
C LEU A 251 26.56 -5.43 -0.54
N GLN A 252 25.22 -5.41 -0.67
CA GLN A 252 24.49 -6.59 -1.15
C GLN A 252 24.81 -6.89 -2.63
N GLN A 253 24.96 -5.86 -3.44
CA GLN A 253 25.34 -6.03 -4.84
C GLN A 253 26.76 -6.56 -4.97
N GLU A 254 27.72 -5.99 -4.26
CA GLU A 254 29.11 -6.46 -4.22
C GLU A 254 29.22 -7.93 -3.78
N ARG A 255 28.43 -8.32 -2.75
CA ARG A 255 28.35 -9.73 -2.31
C ARG A 255 27.80 -10.63 -3.40
N LYS A 256 26.75 -10.20 -4.14
CA LYS A 256 26.21 -10.95 -5.27
C LYS A 256 27.22 -11.09 -6.40
N ASP A 257 27.90 -10.03 -6.74
CA ASP A 257 28.90 -10.02 -7.82
C ASP A 257 30.11 -10.90 -7.46
N THR A 258 30.56 -10.84 -6.20
CA THR A 258 31.60 -11.71 -5.66
C THR A 258 31.17 -13.18 -5.70
N PHE A 259 29.92 -13.46 -5.31
CA PHE A 259 29.35 -14.81 -5.38
C PHE A 259 29.26 -15.32 -6.82
N ILE A 260 28.75 -14.51 -7.75
CA ILE A 260 28.68 -14.88 -9.18
C ILE A 260 30.08 -15.17 -9.72
N ARG A 261 31.08 -14.37 -9.35
CA ARG A 261 32.46 -14.58 -9.76
C ARG A 261 33.08 -15.86 -9.18
N LEU A 262 32.79 -16.16 -7.91
CA LEU A 262 33.24 -17.40 -7.27
C LEU A 262 32.58 -18.63 -7.89
N VAL A 263 31.29 -18.58 -8.16
CA VAL A 263 30.54 -19.68 -8.79
C VAL A 263 30.90 -19.83 -10.26
N GLY A 264 31.13 -18.71 -10.97
CA GLY A 264 31.57 -18.72 -12.37
C GLY A 264 32.97 -19.30 -12.59
N ASN A 265 33.85 -19.22 -11.57
CA ASN A 265 35.19 -19.81 -11.60
C ASN A 265 35.20 -21.29 -11.18
N LEU A 266 34.12 -21.82 -10.65
CA LEU A 266 33.96 -23.24 -10.35
C LEU A 266 33.45 -23.93 -11.60
N SER A 267 34.34 -24.63 -12.32
CA SER A 267 33.96 -25.44 -13.49
C SER A 267 32.96 -26.55 -13.07
N GLY A 268 31.82 -26.33 -13.45
CA GLY A 268 30.60 -27.06 -13.76
C GLY A 268 30.33 -28.43 -13.26
N ASN A 269 30.69 -28.99 -12.16
CA ASN A 269 30.13 -30.30 -11.78
C ASN A 269 30.01 -30.60 -10.27
N ASP A 270 30.18 -29.63 -9.41
CA ASP A 270 29.99 -29.85 -7.97
C ASP A 270 28.61 -29.41 -7.48
N ALA A 271 27.62 -30.28 -7.62
CA ALA A 271 26.26 -30.10 -7.04
C ALA A 271 26.29 -29.81 -5.52
N LYS A 272 27.36 -30.19 -4.84
CA LYS A 272 27.59 -29.95 -3.42
C LYS A 272 27.95 -28.45 -3.16
N VAL A 273 28.80 -27.88 -4.00
CA VAL A 273 29.18 -26.45 -3.94
C VAL A 273 28.02 -25.54 -4.28
N MET A 274 27.19 -25.93 -5.28
CA MET A 274 25.96 -25.21 -5.60
C MET A 274 24.93 -25.23 -4.46
N LYS A 275 24.83 -26.34 -3.73
CA LYS A 275 23.94 -26.48 -2.58
C LYS A 275 24.41 -25.65 -1.38
N GLU A 276 25.70 -25.55 -1.16
CA GLU A 276 26.30 -24.68 -0.14
C GLU A 276 26.20 -23.20 -0.51
N ALA A 277 26.40 -22.85 -1.77
CA ALA A 277 26.22 -21.52 -2.30
C ALA A 277 24.77 -21.03 -2.17
N HIS A 278 23.80 -21.91 -2.41
CA HIS A 278 22.38 -21.62 -2.20
C HIS A 278 22.01 -21.43 -0.71
N LYS A 279 22.70 -22.13 0.18
CA LYS A 279 22.56 -21.98 1.64
C LYS A 279 23.11 -20.64 2.12
N PHE A 280 24.24 -20.20 1.54
CA PHE A 280 24.85 -18.89 1.79
C PHE A 280 23.95 -17.73 1.39
N LEU A 281 23.26 -17.82 0.25
CA LEU A 281 22.30 -16.80 -0.20
C LEU A 281 21.03 -16.73 0.66
N ARG A 282 20.63 -17.86 1.27
CA ARG A 282 19.43 -17.91 2.14
C ARG A 282 19.68 -17.43 3.56
N ASN A 283 20.89 -17.56 4.08
CA ASN A 283 21.16 -17.24 5.49
C ASN A 283 22.62 -16.73 5.66
N PRO A 284 22.92 -15.49 5.22
CA PRO A 284 24.28 -14.96 5.22
C PRO A 284 24.90 -14.79 6.61
N ILE A 285 24.08 -14.81 7.69
CA ILE A 285 24.55 -14.62 9.08
C ILE A 285 25.09 -15.92 9.69
N ALA A 286 24.66 -17.09 9.22
CA ALA A 286 25.06 -18.37 9.80
C ALA A 286 26.49 -18.82 9.46
N PHE A 287 27.20 -18.07 8.64
CA PHE A 287 28.58 -18.43 8.20
C PHE A 287 29.68 -17.61 8.91
N PHE A 288 29.31 -16.66 9.77
CA PHE A 288 30.26 -15.81 10.50
C PHE A 288 30.20 -16.01 12.04
N LEU A 289 29.48 -17.02 12.50
CA LEU A 289 29.55 -17.58 13.85
C LEU A 289 30.12 -19.01 13.81
#